data_3ef6314b42713b8a8832a67638d021b6
#
_entry.id   3ef6314b42713b8a8832a67638d021b6
#
_cell.length_a   1.000
_cell.length_b   1.000
_cell.length_c   1.000
_cell.angle_alpha   90.00
_cell.angle_beta   90.00
_cell.angle_gamma   90.00
#
_symmetry.space_group_name_H-M   'P 1'
#
loop_
_entity.id
_entity.type
_entity.pdbx_description
1 polymer ?
#
loop_
_entity_poly.entity_id
_entity_poly.type
_entity_poly.pdbx_seq_one_letter_code
_entity_poly.pdbx_strand_id
1 'polypeptide(L)'
;MSSEREPVRLPRRAARPPVEVGPGEKLLAWAGTTDGAVLAGTRDAAYLAGLRLPWELVAAADWDRDTELFRMSEVGAWGEERREHTFALAEPGRFLELVRERVTASLVLQRHIPVSGAAGLRVIARRAPRGGSLAWSLDFDEGIDPTDPEVRSLTEAALAAARGEVGES
;
A
#
# COMPACT_ATOMS: atom_id res chain seq x y z
N MET A 1 -22.12 53.16 -18.75
CA MET A 1 -22.13 52.04 -17.78
C MET A 1 -21.09 51.03 -18.22
N SER A 2 -19.88 51.18 -17.72
CA SER A 2 -18.76 50.31 -18.05
C SER A 2 -18.81 49.08 -17.12
N SER A 3 -19.10 47.95 -17.69
CA SER A 3 -19.09 46.66 -16.98
C SER A 3 -17.63 46.21 -16.82
N GLU A 4 -17.03 46.50 -15.69
CA GLU A 4 -15.72 45.90 -15.33
C GLU A 4 -15.90 44.40 -15.10
N ARG A 5 -15.39 43.62 -16.03
CA ARG A 5 -15.26 42.17 -15.87
C ARG A 5 -14.12 41.94 -14.94
N GLU A 6 -14.41 41.48 -13.70
CA GLU A 6 -13.39 40.93 -12.79
C GLU A 6 -12.60 39.85 -13.53
N PRO A 7 -11.26 39.87 -13.41
CA PRO A 7 -10.43 38.81 -13.98
C PRO A 7 -10.68 37.51 -13.22
N VAL A 8 -11.13 36.50 -13.94
CA VAL A 8 -11.22 35.13 -13.43
C VAL A 8 -9.82 34.72 -12.99
N ARG A 9 -9.62 34.64 -11.68
CA ARG A 9 -8.39 34.08 -11.10
C ARG A 9 -8.38 32.59 -11.42
N LEU A 10 -7.57 32.19 -12.38
CA LEU A 10 -7.24 30.79 -12.62
C LEU A 10 -6.65 30.21 -11.32
N PRO A 11 -7.10 29.01 -10.89
CA PRO A 11 -6.54 28.40 -9.68
C PRO A 11 -5.03 28.26 -9.87
N ARG A 12 -4.28 28.84 -8.95
CA ARG A 12 -2.82 28.65 -8.90
C ARG A 12 -2.57 27.14 -8.86
N ARG A 13 -1.87 26.61 -9.86
CA ARG A 13 -1.35 25.25 -9.81
C ARG A 13 -0.64 25.09 -8.46
N ALA A 14 -1.14 24.18 -7.62
CA ALA A 14 -0.51 23.91 -6.33
C ALA A 14 0.99 23.67 -6.54
N ALA A 15 1.83 24.41 -5.84
CA ALA A 15 3.26 24.28 -5.97
C ALA A 15 3.67 22.85 -5.60
N ARG A 16 4.52 22.23 -6.41
CA ARG A 16 5.06 20.89 -6.14
C ARG A 16 5.73 20.91 -4.76
N PRO A 17 5.36 20.00 -3.84
CA PRO A 17 6.00 19.95 -2.53
C PRO A 17 7.48 19.54 -2.64
N PRO A 18 8.33 19.95 -1.70
CA PRO A 18 9.73 19.57 -1.66
C PRO A 18 9.86 18.11 -1.16
N VAL A 19 9.53 17.14 -2.00
CA VAL A 19 9.72 15.70 -1.72
C VAL A 19 10.88 15.21 -2.56
N GLU A 20 11.92 14.72 -1.90
CA GLU A 20 13.01 14.01 -2.57
C GLU A 20 12.56 12.60 -2.91
N VAL A 21 12.64 12.24 -4.18
CA VAL A 21 12.33 10.90 -4.68
C VAL A 21 13.61 10.19 -5.10
N GLY A 22 13.59 8.86 -5.13
CA GLY A 22 14.72 8.04 -5.51
C GLY A 22 15.19 8.29 -6.97
N PRO A 23 16.42 7.85 -7.31
CA PRO A 23 16.95 7.98 -8.67
C PRO A 23 16.03 7.35 -9.71
N GLY A 24 15.71 8.09 -10.76
CA GLY A 24 14.83 7.64 -11.84
C GLY A 24 13.34 7.60 -11.50
N GLU A 25 12.95 8.03 -10.30
CA GLU A 25 11.56 8.15 -9.89
C GLU A 25 10.99 9.54 -10.22
N LYS A 26 9.70 9.59 -10.50
CA LYS A 26 8.96 10.82 -10.77
C LYS A 26 7.77 10.93 -9.83
N LEU A 27 7.65 12.08 -9.16
CA LEU A 27 6.50 12.39 -8.33
C LEU A 27 5.23 12.44 -9.17
N LEU A 28 4.23 11.61 -8.83
CA LEU A 28 2.97 11.47 -9.56
C LEU A 28 1.79 12.12 -8.83
N ALA A 29 1.73 11.97 -7.51
CA ALA A 29 0.69 12.56 -6.67
C ALA A 29 1.22 12.79 -5.25
N TRP A 30 0.56 13.69 -4.53
CA TRP A 30 0.88 14.01 -3.13
C TRP A 30 -0.33 14.54 -2.38
N ALA A 31 -0.26 14.46 -1.05
CA ALA A 31 -1.22 15.04 -0.14
C ALA A 31 -0.52 15.61 1.09
N GLY A 32 -0.99 16.73 1.60
CA GLY A 32 -0.53 17.29 2.87
C GLY A 32 -1.25 16.64 4.05
N THR A 33 -0.52 16.38 5.11
CA THR A 33 -1.10 16.00 6.40
C THR A 33 -1.51 17.23 7.19
N THR A 34 -2.40 17.06 8.16
CA THR A 34 -2.89 18.19 8.99
C THR A 34 -1.80 18.77 9.90
N ASP A 35 -0.73 18.02 10.17
CA ASP A 35 0.43 18.45 10.97
C ASP A 35 1.60 19.00 10.11
N GLY A 36 1.39 19.19 8.82
CA GLY A 36 2.35 19.84 7.92
C GLY A 36 3.34 18.89 7.22
N ALA A 37 3.22 17.58 7.39
CA ALA A 37 3.98 16.61 6.62
C ALA A 37 3.40 16.41 5.20
N VAL A 38 4.13 15.74 4.34
CA VAL A 38 3.70 15.42 2.99
C VAL A 38 3.77 13.92 2.75
N LEU A 39 2.68 13.37 2.24
CA LEU A 39 2.63 12.04 1.67
C LEU A 39 2.70 12.16 0.14
N ALA A 40 3.47 11.32 -0.49
CA ALA A 40 3.66 11.36 -1.92
C ALA A 40 3.78 9.96 -2.52
N GLY A 41 3.64 9.86 -3.82
CA GLY A 41 3.81 8.61 -4.53
C GLY A 41 4.48 8.78 -5.88
N THR A 42 5.30 7.80 -6.22
CA THR A 42 5.89 7.60 -7.54
C THR A 42 5.35 6.32 -8.15
N ARG A 43 5.85 5.94 -9.32
CA ARG A 43 5.57 4.62 -9.88
C ARG A 43 6.06 3.48 -8.98
N ASP A 44 7.16 3.67 -8.27
CA ASP A 44 7.90 2.61 -7.58
C ASP A 44 7.60 2.54 -6.07
N ALA A 45 7.25 3.66 -5.44
CA ALA A 45 7.11 3.71 -3.99
C ALA A 45 6.13 4.79 -3.50
N ALA A 46 5.62 4.59 -2.29
CA ALA A 46 5.04 5.62 -1.46
C ALA A 46 6.13 6.30 -0.62
N TYR A 47 5.96 7.60 -0.39
CA TYR A 47 6.78 8.42 0.50
C TYR A 47 5.90 8.94 1.62
N LEU A 48 6.12 8.42 2.83
CA LEU A 48 5.29 8.69 4.00
C LEU A 48 6.08 9.55 4.99
N ALA A 49 5.97 10.86 4.89
CA ALA A 49 6.68 11.81 5.77
C ALA A 49 8.21 11.51 5.85
N GLY A 50 8.84 11.25 4.71
CA GLY A 50 10.27 10.95 4.59
C GLY A 50 10.63 9.45 4.56
N LEU A 51 9.70 8.56 4.86
CA LEU A 51 9.89 7.13 4.70
C LEU A 51 9.53 6.70 3.27
N ARG A 52 10.46 6.06 2.58
CA ARG A 52 10.19 5.41 1.28
C ARG A 52 9.73 3.98 1.50
N LEU A 53 8.52 3.67 1.03
CA LEU A 53 7.94 2.33 1.10
C LEU A 53 7.61 1.84 -0.32
N PRO A 54 8.35 0.87 -0.88
CA PRO A 54 8.03 0.25 -2.17
C PRO A 54 6.62 -0.34 -2.19
N TRP A 55 5.92 -0.23 -3.32
CA TRP A 55 4.53 -0.67 -3.42
C TRP A 55 4.35 -2.17 -3.18
N GLU A 56 5.31 -2.99 -3.57
CA GLU A 56 5.30 -4.44 -3.31
C GLU A 56 5.46 -4.81 -1.83
N LEU A 57 5.88 -3.86 -0.99
CA LEU A 57 5.96 -4.01 0.46
C LEU A 57 4.77 -3.39 1.22
N VAL A 58 3.78 -2.90 0.51
CA VAL A 58 2.52 -2.43 1.09
C VAL A 58 1.56 -3.61 1.20
N ALA A 59 1.18 -3.97 2.41
CA ALA A 59 0.21 -5.04 2.67
C ALA A 59 -1.22 -4.56 2.46
N ALA A 60 -1.54 -3.39 2.98
CA ALA A 60 -2.86 -2.77 2.86
C ALA A 60 -2.78 -1.25 2.98
N ALA A 61 -3.74 -0.57 2.39
CA ALA A 61 -3.96 0.86 2.58
C ALA A 61 -5.46 1.12 2.72
N ASP A 62 -5.82 1.98 3.64
CA ASP A 62 -7.20 2.31 3.98
C ASP A 62 -7.40 3.82 4.18
N TRP A 63 -8.54 4.31 3.78
CA TRP A 63 -8.98 5.69 3.97
C TRP A 63 -10.34 5.73 4.66
N ASP A 64 -10.36 6.22 5.88
CA ASP A 64 -11.58 6.50 6.60
C ASP A 64 -12.00 7.96 6.36
N ARG A 65 -13.07 8.14 5.58
CA ARG A 65 -13.61 9.46 5.23
C ARG A 65 -14.17 10.20 6.43
N ASP A 66 -14.74 9.48 7.41
CA ASP A 66 -15.42 10.11 8.55
C ASP A 66 -14.42 10.67 9.55
N THR A 67 -13.30 9.97 9.75
CA THR A 67 -12.22 10.40 10.64
C THR A 67 -11.09 11.13 9.90
N GLU A 68 -11.11 11.15 8.56
CA GLU A 68 -10.06 11.69 7.70
C GLU A 68 -8.67 11.07 7.98
N LEU A 69 -8.67 9.80 8.38
CA LEU A 69 -7.44 9.04 8.64
C LEU A 69 -7.08 8.13 7.48
N PHE A 70 -5.85 8.26 7.03
CA PHE A 70 -5.20 7.37 6.08
C PHE A 70 -4.27 6.43 6.84
N ARG A 71 -4.39 5.13 6.56
CA ARG A 71 -3.56 4.09 7.15
C ARG A 71 -2.89 3.29 6.05
N MET A 72 -1.62 2.97 6.24
CA MET A 72 -0.87 2.09 5.35
C MET A 72 -0.05 1.12 6.18
N SER A 73 -0.23 -0.17 5.96
CA SER A 73 0.53 -1.22 6.64
C SER A 73 1.58 -1.84 5.73
N GLU A 74 2.73 -2.15 6.32
CA GLU A 74 3.83 -2.81 5.63
C GLU A 74 3.63 -4.33 5.61
N VAL A 75 4.18 -4.98 4.58
CA VAL A 75 4.37 -6.42 4.59
C VAL A 75 5.34 -6.77 5.71
N GLY A 76 4.90 -7.58 6.67
CA GLY A 76 5.72 -8.07 7.77
C GLY A 76 6.25 -9.48 7.50
N ALA A 77 7.23 -9.90 8.27
CA ALA A 77 7.63 -11.30 8.33
C ALA A 77 6.55 -12.15 9.02
N TRP A 78 6.55 -13.45 8.77
CA TRP A 78 5.59 -14.36 9.37
C TRP A 78 5.67 -14.35 10.90
N GLY A 79 4.54 -14.12 11.55
CA GLY A 79 4.42 -14.08 13.02
C GLY A 79 4.88 -12.77 13.66
N GLU A 80 5.30 -11.79 12.87
CA GLU A 80 5.61 -10.44 13.34
C GLU A 80 4.42 -9.50 13.20
N GLU A 81 4.30 -8.58 14.14
CA GLU A 81 3.32 -7.50 14.03
C GLU A 81 3.70 -6.57 12.87
N ARG A 82 2.71 -6.25 12.02
CA ARG A 82 2.93 -5.35 10.89
C ARG A 82 3.07 -3.91 11.37
N ARG A 83 4.01 -3.20 10.79
CA ARG A 83 4.10 -1.76 10.97
C ARG A 83 2.95 -1.08 10.25
N GLU A 84 2.25 -0.23 10.97
CA GLU A 84 1.19 0.60 10.43
C GLU A 84 1.56 2.08 10.56
N HIS A 85 1.33 2.81 9.48
CA HIS A 85 1.52 4.26 9.41
C HIS A 85 0.15 4.92 9.28
N THR A 86 -0.15 5.86 10.16
CA THR A 86 -1.43 6.57 10.20
C THR A 86 -1.21 8.07 10.09
N PHE A 87 -1.97 8.71 9.19
CA PHE A 87 -1.89 10.14 8.94
C PHE A 87 -3.28 10.75 8.80
N ALA A 88 -3.46 11.94 9.35
CA ALA A 88 -4.66 12.74 9.11
C ALA A 88 -4.48 13.58 7.85
N LEU A 89 -5.37 13.42 6.87
CA LEU A 89 -5.33 14.13 5.60
C LEU A 89 -6.60 14.97 5.44
N ALA A 90 -6.46 16.28 5.24
CA ALA A 90 -7.59 17.14 4.97
C ALA A 90 -8.08 17.03 3.51
N GLU A 91 -7.13 16.97 2.57
CA GLU A 91 -7.40 16.93 1.12
C GLU A 91 -6.51 15.86 0.47
N PRO A 92 -6.94 14.58 0.48
CA PRO A 92 -6.12 13.49 -0.05
C PRO A 92 -5.99 13.50 -1.58
N GLY A 93 -6.96 14.06 -2.30
CA GLY A 93 -6.93 14.24 -3.75
C GLY A 93 -6.53 12.98 -4.53
N ARG A 94 -5.67 13.17 -5.53
CA ARG A 94 -5.19 12.09 -6.41
C ARG A 94 -4.22 11.12 -5.73
N PHE A 95 -3.74 11.45 -4.55
CA PHE A 95 -2.84 10.54 -3.81
C PHE A 95 -3.51 9.20 -3.48
N LEU A 96 -4.76 9.20 -3.02
CA LEU A 96 -5.50 7.97 -2.72
C LEU A 96 -5.77 7.12 -3.98
N GLU A 97 -6.05 7.75 -5.10
CA GLU A 97 -6.21 7.06 -6.39
C GLU A 97 -4.92 6.34 -6.79
N LEU A 98 -3.78 7.03 -6.67
CA LEU A 98 -2.47 6.46 -6.96
C LEU A 98 -2.16 5.29 -6.04
N VAL A 99 -2.39 5.42 -4.73
CA VAL A 99 -2.19 4.34 -3.75
C VAL A 99 -3.00 3.11 -4.16
N ARG A 100 -4.29 3.27 -4.42
CA ARG A 100 -5.17 2.18 -4.81
C ARG A 100 -4.69 1.49 -6.10
N GLU A 101 -4.35 2.27 -7.10
CA GLU A 101 -3.84 1.77 -8.37
C GLU A 101 -2.54 0.97 -8.19
N ARG A 102 -1.56 1.52 -7.45
CA ARG A 102 -0.25 0.89 -7.28
C ARG A 102 -0.30 -0.34 -6.40
N VAL A 103 -1.04 -0.31 -5.31
CA VAL A 103 -1.22 -1.48 -4.43
C VAL A 103 -1.90 -2.62 -5.18
N THR A 104 -2.94 -2.32 -5.95
CA THR A 104 -3.62 -3.33 -6.79
C THR A 104 -2.70 -3.87 -7.88
N ALA A 105 -1.96 -3.01 -8.57
CA ALA A 105 -1.05 -3.41 -9.64
C ALA A 105 0.14 -4.25 -9.15
N SER A 106 0.52 -4.15 -7.88
CA SER A 106 1.59 -4.96 -7.30
C SER A 106 1.20 -6.42 -7.08
N LEU A 107 -0.10 -6.71 -6.97
CA LEU A 107 -0.60 -8.04 -6.65
C LEU A 107 -0.42 -9.01 -7.83
N VAL A 108 0.32 -10.10 -7.60
CA VAL A 108 0.55 -11.16 -8.59
C VAL A 108 -0.31 -12.38 -8.33
N LEU A 109 -0.41 -12.76 -7.05
CA LEU A 109 -1.15 -13.94 -6.62
C LEU A 109 -1.74 -13.72 -5.23
N GLN A 110 -2.95 -14.22 -5.04
CA GLN A 110 -3.58 -14.33 -3.72
C GLN A 110 -4.36 -15.65 -3.65
N ARG A 111 -4.10 -16.45 -2.61
CA ARG A 111 -4.79 -17.72 -2.36
C ARG A 111 -5.27 -17.77 -0.92
N HIS A 112 -6.53 -18.05 -0.73
CA HIS A 112 -7.12 -18.33 0.57
C HIS A 112 -7.16 -19.83 0.81
N ILE A 113 -6.64 -20.26 1.95
CA ILE A 113 -6.61 -21.66 2.39
C ILE A 113 -7.43 -21.76 3.67
N PRO A 114 -8.59 -22.45 3.64
CA PRO A 114 -9.40 -22.67 4.83
C PRO A 114 -8.66 -23.51 5.87
N VAL A 115 -8.76 -23.13 7.13
CA VAL A 115 -8.22 -23.88 8.28
C VAL A 115 -9.35 -24.35 9.18
N SER A 116 -10.26 -23.46 9.54
CA SER A 116 -11.42 -23.78 10.40
C SER A 116 -12.66 -23.07 9.88
N GLY A 117 -13.57 -23.83 9.29
CA GLY A 117 -14.75 -23.26 8.63
C GLY A 117 -14.35 -22.35 7.47
N ALA A 118 -14.83 -21.10 7.48
CA ALA A 118 -14.47 -20.09 6.51
C ALA A 118 -13.16 -19.33 6.85
N ALA A 119 -12.70 -19.42 8.10
CA ALA A 119 -11.48 -18.80 8.55
C ALA A 119 -10.24 -19.59 8.12
N GLY A 120 -9.19 -18.91 7.70
CA GLY A 120 -7.99 -19.53 7.22
C GLY A 120 -6.82 -18.58 7.09
N LEU A 121 -5.98 -18.86 6.15
CA LEU A 121 -4.83 -18.02 5.82
C LEU A 121 -4.86 -17.61 4.35
N ARG A 122 -4.20 -16.50 4.04
CA ARG A 122 -3.94 -16.07 2.66
C ARG A 122 -2.46 -16.05 2.39
N VAL A 123 -2.09 -16.66 1.27
CA VAL A 123 -0.76 -16.52 0.69
C VAL A 123 -0.85 -15.43 -0.38
N ILE A 124 0.00 -14.43 -0.28
CA ILE A 124 -0.02 -13.26 -1.16
C ILE A 124 1.38 -13.06 -1.74
N ALA A 125 1.45 -12.88 -3.05
CA ALA A 125 2.67 -12.49 -3.75
C ALA A 125 2.50 -11.15 -4.43
N ARG A 126 3.47 -10.26 -4.27
CA ARG A 126 3.52 -8.94 -4.89
C ARG A 126 4.83 -8.75 -5.64
N ARG A 127 4.80 -7.93 -6.66
CA ARG A 127 5.97 -7.62 -7.50
C ARG A 127 6.12 -6.11 -7.68
N ALA A 128 7.38 -5.65 -7.70
CA ALA A 128 7.70 -4.28 -8.05
C ALA A 128 7.27 -3.95 -9.50
N PRO A 129 6.91 -2.69 -9.80
CA PRO A 129 6.52 -2.28 -11.16
C PRO A 129 7.60 -2.55 -12.22
N ARG A 130 8.85 -2.56 -11.82
CA ARG A 130 10.01 -2.83 -12.70
C ARG A 130 10.34 -4.33 -12.82
N GLY A 131 9.55 -5.19 -12.19
CA GLY A 131 9.80 -6.64 -12.16
C GLY A 131 10.74 -7.05 -11.02
N GLY A 132 11.37 -8.20 -11.15
CA GLY A 132 12.24 -8.77 -10.13
C GLY A 132 11.56 -9.86 -9.31
N SER A 133 12.16 -10.22 -8.18
CA SER A 133 11.65 -11.25 -7.27
C SER A 133 10.31 -10.86 -6.65
N LEU A 134 9.53 -11.85 -6.26
CA LEU A 134 8.27 -11.66 -5.58
C LEU A 134 8.47 -11.39 -4.09
N ALA A 135 7.69 -10.47 -3.55
CA ALA A 135 7.53 -10.29 -2.12
C ALA A 135 6.37 -11.16 -1.63
N TRP A 136 6.65 -12.11 -0.78
CA TRP A 136 5.67 -13.04 -0.22
C TRP A 136 5.22 -12.60 1.16
N SER A 137 3.91 -12.67 1.42
CA SER A 137 3.32 -12.41 2.72
C SER A 137 2.20 -13.40 3.02
N LEU A 138 1.91 -13.51 4.32
CA LEU A 138 0.90 -14.40 4.87
C LEU A 138 -0.04 -13.58 5.76
N ASP A 139 -1.34 -13.72 5.52
CA ASP A 139 -2.37 -13.15 6.35
C ASP A 139 -3.14 -14.28 7.02
N PHE A 140 -3.40 -14.16 8.32
CA PHE A 140 -4.20 -15.10 9.07
C PHE A 140 -5.51 -14.44 9.49
N ASP A 141 -6.62 -15.12 9.24
CA ASP A 141 -7.92 -14.65 9.71
C ASP A 141 -7.99 -14.68 11.24
N GLU A 142 -8.87 -13.88 11.80
CA GLU A 142 -9.10 -13.84 13.25
C GLU A 142 -9.44 -15.24 13.77
N GLY A 143 -8.82 -15.62 14.88
CA GLY A 143 -8.99 -16.93 15.51
C GLY A 143 -8.08 -18.03 14.98
N ILE A 144 -7.28 -17.76 13.94
CA ILE A 144 -6.25 -18.69 13.44
C ILE A 144 -4.94 -18.39 14.14
N ASP A 145 -4.41 -19.39 14.87
CA ASP A 145 -3.12 -19.29 15.54
C ASP A 145 -1.97 -19.67 14.59
N PRO A 146 -1.14 -18.70 14.16
CA PRO A 146 -0.01 -18.99 13.26
C PRO A 146 1.10 -19.82 13.90
N THR A 147 1.09 -20.00 15.23
CA THR A 147 2.07 -20.82 15.96
C THR A 147 1.65 -22.27 16.12
N ASP A 148 0.39 -22.59 15.84
CA ASP A 148 -0.11 -23.96 15.87
C ASP A 148 0.67 -24.83 14.86
N PRO A 149 1.17 -26.03 15.26
CA PRO A 149 1.95 -26.90 14.37
C PRO A 149 1.21 -27.34 13.11
N GLU A 150 -0.09 -27.59 13.19
CA GLU A 150 -0.90 -27.98 12.03
C GLU A 150 -1.07 -26.80 11.08
N VAL A 151 -1.31 -25.59 11.60
CA VAL A 151 -1.39 -24.35 10.81
C VAL A 151 -0.06 -24.06 10.14
N ARG A 152 1.06 -24.23 10.86
CA ARG A 152 2.40 -24.06 10.27
C ARG A 152 2.67 -25.00 9.12
N SER A 153 2.37 -26.27 9.29
CA SER A 153 2.54 -27.29 8.24
C SER A 153 1.70 -26.95 7.01
N LEU A 154 0.44 -26.58 7.21
CA LEU A 154 -0.46 -26.17 6.14
C LEU A 154 0.04 -24.89 5.44
N THR A 155 0.57 -23.94 6.19
CA THR A 155 1.14 -22.69 5.65
C THR A 155 2.36 -22.97 4.77
N GLU A 156 3.28 -23.81 5.23
CA GLU A 156 4.47 -24.20 4.46
C GLU A 156 4.08 -24.90 3.15
N ALA A 157 3.13 -25.81 3.21
CA ALA A 157 2.62 -26.50 2.01
C ALA A 157 1.94 -25.53 1.04
N ALA A 158 1.12 -24.63 1.54
CA ALA A 158 0.43 -23.61 0.74
C ALA A 158 1.42 -22.65 0.08
N LEU A 159 2.44 -22.20 0.79
CA LEU A 159 3.49 -21.34 0.25
C LEU A 159 4.30 -22.04 -0.84
N ALA A 160 4.68 -23.31 -0.62
CA ALA A 160 5.39 -24.10 -1.61
C ALA A 160 4.56 -24.29 -2.89
N ALA A 161 3.27 -24.61 -2.75
CA ALA A 161 2.36 -24.75 -3.88
C ALA A 161 2.21 -23.43 -4.66
N ALA A 162 2.05 -22.31 -3.95
CA ALA A 162 1.93 -20.98 -4.56
C ALA A 162 3.20 -20.55 -5.31
N ARG A 163 4.37 -20.85 -4.78
CA ARG A 163 5.65 -20.60 -5.46
C ARG A 163 5.78 -21.42 -6.74
N GLY A 164 5.39 -22.71 -6.69
CA GLY A 164 5.35 -23.56 -7.87
C GLY A 164 4.41 -23.04 -8.95
N GLU A 165 3.27 -22.48 -8.55
CA GLU A 165 2.27 -21.90 -9.48
C GLU A 165 2.83 -20.70 -10.27
N VAL A 166 3.66 -19.87 -9.64
CA VAL A 166 4.30 -18.71 -10.29
C VAL A 166 5.69 -18.99 -10.88
N GLY A 167 6.15 -20.24 -10.82
CA GLY A 167 7.43 -20.67 -11.39
C GLY A 167 8.65 -20.31 -10.54
N GLU A 168 8.47 -20.06 -9.25
CA GLU A 168 9.58 -19.93 -8.28
C GLU A 168 9.85 -21.31 -7.63
N SER A 169 11.06 -21.81 -7.79
CA SER A 169 11.51 -23.09 -7.19
C SER A 169 12.28 -22.85 -5.92
#